data_0646c290254e8b3704f19576399cece5
#
_entry.id   0646c290254e8b3704f19576399cece5
#
_cell.length_a   1.000
_cell.length_b   1.000
_cell.length_c   1.000
_cell.angle_alpha   90.00
_cell.angle_beta   90.00
_cell.angle_gamma   90.00
#
_symmetry.space_group_name_H-M   'P 1'
#
loop_
_entity.id
_entity.type
_entity.pdbx_description
1 polymer ?
#
loop_
_entity_poly.entity_id
_entity_poly.type
_entity_poly.pdbx_seq_one_letter_code
_entity_poly.pdbx_strand_id
1 'polypeptide(L)'
;GKTLLAKAVANESEANFILINGPELMSKFYGESEKNLRKKFEEAEKDSPSIIFIDEIDAIASKREESHGEVEKRVVSQLLTLMDGLESRGKVVVIGATNQINSVDEALRRPGRFDREISINVPDKKGREDILKIHTRGMPMSDDVNLKSLAKHTYGFVGADLASLTKESAMNVLRKVLPKIKMDKDEEIPPEVLENLEITS
;
A
#
# COMPACT_ATOMS: atom_id res chain seq x y z
N GLY A 1 2.73 -4.29 -0.65
CA GLY A 1 4.07 -3.66 -0.80
C GLY A 1 4.11 -2.52 -1.80
N LYS A 2 3.23 -2.49 -2.84
CA LYS A 2 3.28 -1.50 -3.92
C LYS A 2 3.14 -0.05 -3.40
N THR A 3 2.09 0.22 -2.65
CA THR A 3 1.83 1.54 -2.04
C THR A 3 2.94 2.00 -1.10
N LEU A 4 3.51 1.06 -0.32
CA LEU A 4 4.60 1.34 0.60
C LEU A 4 5.89 1.73 -0.15
N LEU A 5 6.18 1.01 -1.25
CA LEU A 5 7.33 1.30 -2.10
C LEU A 5 7.22 2.70 -2.73
N ALA A 6 6.04 3.04 -3.26
CA ALA A 6 5.82 4.37 -3.86
C ALA A 6 5.97 5.50 -2.84
N LYS A 7 5.46 5.32 -1.61
CA LYS A 7 5.67 6.28 -0.51
C LYS A 7 7.14 6.42 -0.13
N ALA A 8 7.89 5.32 -0.09
CA ALA A 8 9.32 5.35 0.20
C ALA A 8 10.09 6.11 -0.88
N VAL A 9 9.78 5.87 -2.16
CA VAL A 9 10.40 6.60 -3.29
C VAL A 9 10.10 8.11 -3.20
N ALA A 10 8.86 8.49 -2.89
CA ALA A 10 8.50 9.91 -2.75
C ALA A 10 9.27 10.57 -1.60
N ASN A 11 9.40 9.90 -0.47
CA ASN A 11 10.14 10.41 0.68
C ASN A 11 11.63 10.57 0.39
N GLU A 12 12.25 9.59 -0.25
CA GLU A 12 13.67 9.63 -0.64
C GLU A 12 13.97 10.69 -1.73
N SER A 13 13.00 10.99 -2.59
CA SER A 13 13.14 11.99 -3.65
C SER A 13 12.68 13.38 -3.25
N GLU A 14 12.27 13.59 -2.00
CA GLU A 14 11.71 14.86 -1.49
C GLU A 14 10.55 15.39 -2.36
N ALA A 15 9.82 14.47 -3.01
CA ALA A 15 8.70 14.80 -3.86
C ALA A 15 7.38 14.80 -3.08
N ASN A 16 6.49 15.70 -3.44
CA ASN A 16 5.12 15.67 -2.94
C ASN A 16 4.41 14.38 -3.36
N PHE A 17 3.65 13.75 -2.46
CA PHE A 17 3.01 12.46 -2.71
C PHE A 17 1.49 12.58 -2.69
N ILE A 18 0.88 12.39 -3.85
CA ILE A 18 -0.57 12.45 -4.04
C ILE A 18 -1.11 11.04 -4.27
N LEU A 19 -1.92 10.56 -3.32
CA LEU A 19 -2.58 9.26 -3.42
C LEU A 19 -3.95 9.40 -4.08
N ILE A 20 -4.21 8.56 -5.07
CA ILE A 20 -5.52 8.35 -5.69
C ILE A 20 -5.89 6.88 -5.50
N ASN A 21 -7.03 6.63 -4.88
CA ASN A 21 -7.58 5.28 -4.72
C ASN A 21 -8.62 5.05 -5.83
N GLY A 22 -8.40 4.06 -6.70
CA GLY A 22 -9.25 3.78 -7.85
C GLY A 22 -10.72 3.54 -7.46
N PRO A 23 -11.05 2.60 -6.58
CA PRO A 23 -12.42 2.36 -6.13
C PRO A 23 -13.10 3.59 -5.51
N GLU A 24 -12.38 4.37 -4.73
CA GLU A 24 -12.91 5.60 -4.10
C GLU A 24 -13.24 6.66 -5.14
N LEU A 25 -12.41 6.78 -6.19
CA LEU A 25 -12.67 7.69 -7.28
C LEU A 25 -13.96 7.34 -8.04
N MET A 26 -14.22 6.03 -8.23
CA MET A 26 -15.40 5.54 -8.94
C MET A 26 -16.70 5.57 -8.11
N SER A 27 -16.60 5.60 -6.78
CA SER A 27 -17.76 5.59 -5.88
C SER A 27 -18.49 6.94 -5.77
N LYS A 28 -17.92 8.01 -6.34
CA LYS A 28 -18.48 9.38 -6.26
C LYS A 28 -19.48 9.63 -7.38
N PHE A 29 -20.42 10.56 -7.10
CA PHE A 29 -21.51 10.93 -8.00
C PHE A 29 -21.03 11.36 -9.41
N TYR A 30 -21.92 11.22 -10.37
CA TYR A 30 -21.74 11.54 -11.79
C TYR A 30 -21.05 12.91 -12.01
N GLY A 31 -19.91 12.93 -12.69
CA GLY A 31 -19.13 14.16 -12.99
C GLY A 31 -18.18 14.63 -11.89
N GLU A 32 -18.26 14.07 -10.66
CA GLU A 32 -17.29 14.40 -9.60
C GLU A 32 -15.96 13.65 -9.77
N SER A 33 -15.99 12.46 -10.33
CA SER A 33 -14.81 11.62 -10.51
C SER A 33 -13.79 12.28 -11.44
N GLU A 34 -14.21 12.77 -12.61
CA GLU A 34 -13.34 13.46 -13.55
C GLU A 34 -12.81 14.79 -12.99
N LYS A 35 -13.67 15.54 -12.28
CA LYS A 35 -13.28 16.80 -11.64
C LYS A 35 -12.26 16.57 -10.54
N ASN A 36 -12.44 15.55 -9.71
CA ASN A 36 -11.51 15.20 -8.64
C ASN A 36 -10.17 14.73 -9.21
N LEU A 37 -10.20 13.90 -10.26
CA LEU A 37 -8.98 13.46 -10.94
C LEU A 37 -8.19 14.66 -11.47
N ARG A 38 -8.84 15.57 -12.20
CA ARG A 38 -8.22 16.80 -12.70
C ARG A 38 -7.62 17.64 -11.58
N LYS A 39 -8.34 17.86 -10.49
CA LYS A 39 -7.86 18.61 -9.32
C LYS A 39 -6.59 18.03 -8.74
N LYS A 40 -6.48 16.69 -8.67
CA LYS A 40 -5.28 16.01 -8.16
C LYS A 40 -4.07 16.18 -9.08
N PHE A 41 -4.28 16.20 -10.39
CA PHE A 41 -3.21 16.50 -11.35
C PHE A 41 -2.77 17.96 -11.29
N GLU A 42 -3.71 18.92 -11.19
CA GLU A 42 -3.41 20.34 -10.99
C GLU A 42 -2.64 20.60 -9.68
N GLU A 43 -2.99 19.91 -8.60
CA GLU A 43 -2.27 19.93 -7.32
C GLU A 43 -0.82 19.44 -7.51
N ALA A 44 -0.62 18.33 -8.22
CA ALA A 44 0.69 17.77 -8.50
C ALA A 44 1.57 18.71 -9.35
N GLU A 45 1.00 19.37 -10.33
CA GLU A 45 1.72 20.34 -11.16
C GLU A 45 2.16 21.57 -10.36
N LYS A 46 1.27 22.07 -9.51
CA LYS A 46 1.51 23.25 -8.67
C LYS A 46 2.63 23.01 -7.66
N ASP A 47 2.61 21.83 -7.03
CA ASP A 47 3.53 21.48 -5.94
C ASP A 47 4.66 20.55 -6.44
N SER A 48 5.08 20.71 -7.71
CA SER A 48 6.15 19.90 -8.30
C SER A 48 7.53 20.18 -7.65
N PRO A 49 8.41 19.18 -7.46
CA PRO A 49 8.29 17.80 -7.96
C PRO A 49 7.27 16.94 -7.20
N SER A 50 6.44 16.21 -7.93
CA SER A 50 5.34 15.44 -7.35
C SER A 50 5.27 14.02 -7.90
N ILE A 51 4.79 13.09 -7.08
CA ILE A 51 4.43 11.73 -7.47
C ILE A 51 2.92 11.55 -7.29
N ILE A 52 2.21 11.27 -8.36
CA ILE A 52 0.82 10.81 -8.32
C ILE A 52 0.85 9.29 -8.28
N PHE A 53 0.35 8.71 -7.20
CA PHE A 53 0.22 7.27 -7.06
C PHE A 53 -1.25 6.86 -7.15
N ILE A 54 -1.59 6.07 -8.18
CA ILE A 54 -2.94 5.55 -8.41
C ILE A 54 -2.95 4.08 -7.95
N ASP A 55 -3.60 3.82 -6.82
CA ASP A 55 -3.76 2.45 -6.32
C ASP A 55 -5.00 1.81 -6.93
N GLU A 56 -4.93 0.49 -7.18
CA GLU A 56 -6.00 -0.28 -7.82
C GLU A 56 -6.48 0.37 -9.12
N ILE A 57 -5.53 0.69 -10.01
CA ILE A 57 -5.82 1.38 -11.28
C ILE A 57 -6.77 0.58 -12.18
N ASP A 58 -6.79 -0.73 -12.05
CA ASP A 58 -7.73 -1.65 -12.72
C ASP A 58 -9.20 -1.33 -12.39
N ALA A 59 -9.49 -0.75 -11.23
CA ALA A 59 -10.85 -0.33 -10.87
C ALA A 59 -11.37 0.87 -11.68
N ILE A 60 -10.48 1.72 -12.20
CA ILE A 60 -10.85 2.91 -13.00
C ILE A 60 -10.51 2.77 -14.48
N ALA A 61 -9.67 1.84 -14.82
CA ALA A 61 -9.07 1.72 -16.14
C ALA A 61 -9.17 0.28 -16.67
N SER A 62 -10.31 -0.37 -16.46
CA SER A 62 -10.60 -1.68 -17.01
C SER A 62 -10.71 -1.63 -18.54
N LYS A 63 -10.41 -2.76 -19.19
CA LYS A 63 -10.55 -2.89 -20.64
C LYS A 63 -11.97 -2.52 -21.09
N ARG A 64 -12.07 -1.82 -22.21
CA ARG A 64 -13.34 -1.32 -22.77
C ARG A 64 -14.41 -2.39 -22.96
N GLU A 65 -14.00 -3.64 -23.18
CA GLU A 65 -14.89 -4.80 -23.33
C GLU A 65 -15.49 -5.26 -22.01
N GLU A 66 -14.80 -5.03 -20.88
CA GLU A 66 -15.21 -5.38 -19.53
C GLU A 66 -15.91 -4.21 -18.82
N SER A 67 -15.73 -2.96 -19.30
CA SER A 67 -16.31 -1.78 -18.71
C SER A 67 -17.80 -1.65 -19.06
N HIS A 68 -18.66 -1.84 -18.07
CA HIS A 68 -20.13 -1.79 -18.23
C HIS A 68 -20.71 -0.38 -18.07
N GLY A 69 -19.90 0.65 -17.80
CA GLY A 69 -20.34 2.01 -17.47
C GLY A 69 -19.78 3.12 -18.35
N GLU A 70 -20.64 4.09 -18.73
CA GLU A 70 -20.21 5.33 -19.38
C GLU A 70 -19.24 6.16 -18.51
N VAL A 71 -19.35 6.05 -17.19
CA VAL A 71 -18.51 6.77 -16.21
C VAL A 71 -17.07 6.29 -16.30
N GLU A 72 -16.83 4.98 -16.31
CA GLU A 72 -15.50 4.39 -16.45
C GLU A 72 -14.80 4.88 -17.73
N LYS A 73 -15.50 4.84 -18.86
CA LYS A 73 -14.96 5.30 -20.15
C LYS A 73 -14.56 6.77 -20.11
N ARG A 74 -15.32 7.61 -19.42
CA ARG A 74 -15.02 9.04 -19.26
C ARG A 74 -13.81 9.26 -18.36
N VAL A 75 -13.73 8.56 -17.23
CA VAL A 75 -12.59 8.66 -16.31
C VAL A 75 -11.31 8.20 -16.99
N VAL A 76 -11.34 7.07 -17.72
CA VAL A 76 -10.18 6.61 -18.53
C VAL A 76 -9.79 7.66 -19.56
N SER A 77 -10.75 8.21 -20.32
CA SER A 77 -10.48 9.24 -21.30
C SER A 77 -9.88 10.51 -20.68
N GLN A 78 -10.38 10.92 -19.51
CA GLN A 78 -9.84 12.04 -18.77
C GLN A 78 -8.41 11.76 -18.27
N LEU A 79 -8.16 10.56 -17.75
CA LEU A 79 -6.82 10.15 -17.29
C LEU A 79 -5.81 10.19 -18.43
N LEU A 80 -6.17 9.65 -19.61
CA LEU A 80 -5.33 9.71 -20.81
C LEU A 80 -4.99 11.15 -21.19
N THR A 81 -5.98 12.03 -21.21
CA THR A 81 -5.79 13.46 -21.55
C THR A 81 -4.86 14.15 -20.53
N LEU A 82 -5.03 13.85 -19.25
CA LEU A 82 -4.20 14.44 -18.20
C LEU A 82 -2.75 13.95 -18.28
N MET A 83 -2.54 12.65 -18.55
CA MET A 83 -1.19 12.09 -18.72
C MET A 83 -0.47 12.68 -19.94
N ASP A 84 -1.16 12.77 -21.08
CA ASP A 84 -0.60 13.38 -22.29
C ASP A 84 -0.24 14.86 -22.07
N GLY A 85 -0.93 15.55 -21.14
CA GLY A 85 -0.64 16.93 -20.76
C GLY A 85 0.59 17.11 -19.87
N LEU A 86 1.03 16.07 -19.14
CA LEU A 86 2.16 16.17 -18.21
C LEU A 86 3.53 16.30 -18.88
N GLU A 87 3.71 15.77 -20.10
CA GLU A 87 5.00 15.82 -20.82
C GLU A 87 5.54 17.24 -20.98
N SER A 88 4.67 18.25 -20.96
CA SER A 88 5.03 19.67 -21.16
C SER A 88 5.08 20.51 -19.88
N ARG A 89 4.70 19.97 -18.71
CA ARG A 89 4.30 20.80 -17.56
C ARG A 89 5.02 20.59 -16.24
N GLY A 90 6.16 19.91 -16.22
CA GLY A 90 6.93 19.90 -14.99
C GLY A 90 7.41 18.51 -14.53
N LYS A 91 7.91 18.45 -13.30
CA LYS A 91 8.49 17.23 -12.72
C LYS A 91 7.40 16.43 -11.99
N VAL A 92 6.42 15.89 -12.73
CA VAL A 92 5.37 15.03 -12.18
C VAL A 92 5.55 13.63 -12.73
N VAL A 93 5.62 12.65 -11.84
CA VAL A 93 5.67 11.22 -12.17
C VAL A 93 4.37 10.55 -11.76
N VAL A 94 3.77 9.76 -12.66
CA VAL A 94 2.57 8.99 -12.36
C VAL A 94 2.93 7.52 -12.20
N ILE A 95 2.50 6.93 -11.10
CA ILE A 95 2.71 5.51 -10.78
C ILE A 95 1.35 4.85 -10.60
N GLY A 96 1.02 3.90 -11.45
CA GLY A 96 -0.16 3.05 -11.29
C GLY A 96 0.17 1.73 -10.61
N ALA A 97 -0.65 1.28 -9.68
CA ALA A 97 -0.52 -0.03 -9.06
C ALA A 97 -1.76 -0.89 -9.34
N THR A 98 -1.53 -2.13 -9.71
CA THR A 98 -2.59 -3.12 -9.94
C THR A 98 -2.15 -4.52 -9.52
N ASN A 99 -3.10 -5.37 -9.19
CA ASN A 99 -2.91 -6.82 -9.06
C ASN A 99 -3.31 -7.57 -10.36
N GLN A 100 -3.93 -6.87 -11.31
CA GLN A 100 -4.49 -7.44 -12.53
C GLN A 100 -4.06 -6.63 -13.76
N ILE A 101 -2.77 -6.70 -14.10
CA ILE A 101 -2.21 -5.92 -15.23
C ILE A 101 -2.94 -6.18 -16.54
N ASN A 102 -3.48 -7.38 -16.74
CA ASN A 102 -4.19 -7.76 -17.96
C ASN A 102 -5.58 -7.13 -18.10
N SER A 103 -6.17 -6.63 -17.01
CA SER A 103 -7.44 -5.89 -17.04
C SER A 103 -7.28 -4.40 -17.29
N VAL A 104 -6.06 -3.86 -17.19
CA VAL A 104 -5.80 -2.44 -17.49
C VAL A 104 -5.89 -2.17 -18.99
N ASP A 105 -6.59 -1.08 -19.37
CA ASP A 105 -6.75 -0.65 -20.77
C ASP A 105 -5.39 -0.44 -21.44
N GLU A 106 -5.20 -1.04 -22.60
CA GLU A 106 -3.94 -1.01 -23.35
C GLU A 106 -3.54 0.42 -23.77
N ALA A 107 -4.50 1.33 -23.93
CA ALA A 107 -4.21 2.71 -24.24
C ALA A 107 -3.40 3.42 -23.15
N LEU A 108 -3.55 3.01 -21.89
CA LEU A 108 -2.76 3.52 -20.76
C LEU A 108 -1.33 2.97 -20.73
N ARG A 109 -1.09 1.81 -21.34
CA ARG A 109 0.21 1.11 -21.34
C ARG A 109 1.10 1.49 -22.54
N ARG A 110 0.69 2.50 -23.31
CA ARG A 110 1.47 2.99 -24.47
C ARG A 110 2.60 3.93 -24.03
N PRO A 111 3.68 4.05 -24.87
CA PRO A 111 4.73 5.04 -24.63
C PRO A 111 4.19 6.45 -24.37
N GLY A 112 4.84 7.17 -23.45
CA GLY A 112 4.37 8.50 -23.01
C GLY A 112 3.33 8.45 -21.87
N ARG A 113 2.93 7.24 -21.40
CA ARG A 113 1.97 7.03 -20.31
C ARG A 113 2.58 6.06 -19.30
N PHE A 114 1.95 4.91 -19.00
CA PHE A 114 2.57 3.86 -18.21
C PHE A 114 3.48 2.98 -19.10
N ASP A 115 4.60 3.52 -19.48
CA ASP A 115 5.55 2.91 -20.42
C ASP A 115 6.52 1.92 -19.75
N ARG A 116 6.55 1.89 -18.42
CA ARG A 116 7.38 0.96 -17.65
C ARG A 116 6.57 0.13 -16.70
N GLU A 117 6.78 -1.18 -16.76
CA GLU A 117 6.12 -2.13 -15.88
C GLU A 117 7.17 -2.76 -14.93
N ILE A 118 6.88 -2.69 -13.63
CA ILE A 118 7.71 -3.28 -12.57
C ILE A 118 6.89 -4.32 -11.84
N SER A 119 7.27 -5.58 -11.96
CA SER A 119 6.63 -6.68 -11.24
C SER A 119 7.18 -6.81 -9.83
N ILE A 120 6.29 -6.75 -8.83
CA ILE A 120 6.62 -7.03 -7.43
C ILE A 120 6.13 -8.43 -7.11
N ASN A 121 7.06 -9.35 -7.03
CA ASN A 121 6.77 -10.76 -6.77
C ASN A 121 6.55 -11.03 -5.28
N VAL A 122 6.01 -12.23 -4.99
CA VAL A 122 5.96 -12.78 -3.63
C VAL A 122 7.38 -12.85 -3.06
N PRO A 123 7.62 -12.43 -1.81
CA PRO A 123 8.97 -12.42 -1.24
C PRO A 123 9.55 -13.83 -1.14
N ASP A 124 10.83 -13.95 -1.44
CA ASP A 124 11.62 -15.17 -1.19
C ASP A 124 11.84 -15.38 0.31
N LYS A 125 12.51 -16.46 0.70
CA LYS A 125 12.77 -16.78 2.11
C LYS A 125 13.50 -15.63 2.83
N LYS A 126 14.49 -15.01 2.18
CA LYS A 126 15.26 -13.91 2.77
C LYS A 126 14.38 -12.66 2.92
N GLY A 127 13.61 -12.33 1.89
CA GLY A 127 12.66 -11.23 1.93
C GLY A 127 11.63 -11.40 3.04
N ARG A 128 11.10 -12.61 3.27
CA ARG A 128 10.18 -12.87 4.39
C ARG A 128 10.86 -12.69 5.75
N GLU A 129 12.11 -13.16 5.90
CA GLU A 129 12.88 -12.93 7.12
C GLU A 129 13.07 -11.43 7.39
N ASP A 130 13.42 -10.66 6.37
CA ASP A 130 13.62 -9.22 6.51
C ASP A 130 12.30 -8.47 6.81
N ILE A 131 11.19 -8.88 6.21
CA ILE A 131 9.85 -8.36 6.53
C ILE A 131 9.48 -8.67 7.98
N LEU A 132 9.71 -9.90 8.45
CA LEU A 132 9.48 -10.27 9.85
C LEU A 132 10.31 -9.40 10.80
N LYS A 133 11.60 -9.20 10.52
CA LYS A 133 12.46 -8.30 11.31
C LYS A 133 11.93 -6.88 11.41
N ILE A 134 11.37 -6.36 10.31
CA ILE A 134 10.77 -5.02 10.30
C ILE A 134 9.55 -4.96 11.20
N HIS A 135 8.64 -5.94 11.09
CA HIS A 135 7.39 -5.95 11.85
C HIS A 135 7.56 -6.33 13.32
N THR A 136 8.64 -7.02 13.67
CA THR A 136 8.96 -7.36 15.07
C THR A 136 9.87 -6.34 15.75
N ARG A 137 10.28 -5.27 15.04
CA ARG A 137 11.15 -4.23 15.59
C ARG A 137 10.47 -3.56 16.81
N GLY A 138 11.15 -3.64 17.96
CA GLY A 138 10.63 -3.07 19.21
C GLY A 138 9.58 -3.93 19.92
N MET A 139 9.30 -5.14 19.44
CA MET A 139 8.50 -6.11 20.16
C MET A 139 9.39 -6.89 21.13
N PRO A 140 8.94 -7.13 22.37
CA PRO A 140 9.63 -8.01 23.31
C PRO A 140 9.55 -9.45 22.79
N MET A 141 10.68 -9.96 22.33
CA MET A 141 10.80 -11.31 21.74
C MET A 141 11.61 -12.19 22.67
N SER A 142 11.10 -13.38 22.96
CA SER A 142 11.85 -14.41 23.68
C SER A 142 12.99 -14.96 22.82
N ASP A 143 14.06 -15.42 23.48
CA ASP A 143 15.26 -15.98 22.82
C ASP A 143 14.97 -17.25 22.00
N ASP A 144 13.86 -17.94 22.25
CA ASP A 144 13.44 -19.13 21.51
C ASP A 144 12.84 -18.81 20.13
N VAL A 145 12.48 -17.55 19.86
CA VAL A 145 11.86 -17.15 18.59
C VAL A 145 12.91 -17.02 17.48
N ASN A 146 12.82 -17.91 16.51
CA ASN A 146 13.73 -17.94 15.36
C ASN A 146 13.03 -17.43 14.09
N LEU A 147 13.22 -16.14 13.76
CA LEU A 147 12.63 -15.51 12.57
C LEU A 147 13.05 -16.20 11.26
N LYS A 148 14.26 -16.76 11.20
CA LYS A 148 14.75 -17.49 10.01
C LYS A 148 14.00 -18.82 9.82
N SER A 149 13.64 -19.48 10.92
CA SER A 149 12.79 -20.66 10.91
C SER A 149 11.36 -20.30 10.49
N LEU A 150 10.78 -19.25 11.06
CA LEU A 150 9.46 -18.74 10.67
C LEU A 150 9.41 -18.39 9.18
N ALA A 151 10.43 -17.73 8.65
CA ALA A 151 10.53 -17.43 7.22
C ALA A 151 10.57 -18.69 6.33
N LYS A 152 11.06 -19.82 6.84
CA LYS A 152 11.02 -21.10 6.13
C LYS A 152 9.60 -21.69 6.09
N HIS A 153 8.86 -21.60 7.19
CA HIS A 153 7.51 -22.19 7.31
C HIS A 153 6.40 -21.31 6.69
N THR A 154 6.66 -20.02 6.48
CA THR A 154 5.71 -19.07 5.85
C THR A 154 5.87 -18.99 4.34
N TYR A 155 6.11 -20.12 3.66
CA TYR A 155 6.18 -20.17 2.21
C TYR A 155 4.89 -19.65 1.56
N GLY A 156 5.02 -18.77 0.57
CA GLY A 156 3.87 -18.16 -0.12
C GLY A 156 3.27 -16.94 0.58
N PHE A 157 3.64 -16.65 1.82
CA PHE A 157 3.15 -15.46 2.52
C PHE A 157 3.67 -14.18 1.87
N VAL A 158 2.78 -13.20 1.74
CA VAL A 158 3.12 -11.83 1.35
C VAL A 158 3.30 -10.92 2.57
N GLY A 159 3.75 -9.69 2.35
CA GLY A 159 4.02 -8.75 3.46
C GLY A 159 2.83 -8.52 4.39
N ALA A 160 1.61 -8.51 3.86
CA ALA A 160 0.39 -8.35 4.66
C ALA A 160 0.15 -9.56 5.58
N ASP A 161 0.40 -10.78 5.11
CA ASP A 161 0.24 -11.99 5.90
C ASP A 161 1.25 -12.03 7.05
N LEU A 162 2.51 -11.66 6.77
CA LEU A 162 3.57 -11.60 7.78
C LEU A 162 3.31 -10.49 8.81
N ALA A 163 2.78 -9.35 8.39
CA ALA A 163 2.35 -8.30 9.30
C ALA A 163 1.19 -8.75 10.20
N SER A 164 0.21 -9.47 9.64
CA SER A 164 -0.89 -10.05 10.41
C SER A 164 -0.41 -11.11 11.39
N LEU A 165 0.52 -11.98 10.99
CA LEU A 165 1.12 -12.99 11.86
C LEU A 165 1.78 -12.34 13.09
N THR A 166 2.61 -11.32 12.88
CA THR A 166 3.28 -10.63 13.98
C THR A 166 2.29 -9.89 14.89
N LYS A 167 1.28 -9.24 14.30
CA LYS A 167 0.23 -8.55 15.05
C LYS A 167 -0.59 -9.53 15.91
N GLU A 168 -1.01 -10.65 15.35
CA GLU A 168 -1.77 -11.68 16.10
C GLU A 168 -0.93 -12.31 17.19
N SER A 169 0.36 -12.52 16.97
CA SER A 169 1.28 -13.01 18.01
C SER A 169 1.32 -12.04 19.21
N ALA A 170 1.50 -10.73 18.93
CA ALA A 170 1.47 -9.72 19.98
C ALA A 170 0.12 -9.64 20.70
N MET A 171 -0.99 -9.68 19.95
CA MET A 171 -2.34 -9.68 20.54
C MET A 171 -2.59 -10.94 21.41
N ASN A 172 -2.02 -12.07 21.06
CA ASN A 172 -2.15 -13.31 21.82
C ASN A 172 -1.46 -13.20 23.20
N VAL A 173 -0.28 -12.59 23.23
CA VAL A 173 0.42 -12.29 24.48
C VAL A 173 -0.41 -11.33 25.34
N LEU A 174 -0.91 -10.25 24.77
CA LEU A 174 -1.78 -9.30 25.47
C LEU A 174 -3.03 -9.99 26.05
N ARG A 175 -3.71 -10.84 25.27
CA ARG A 175 -4.88 -11.60 25.77
C ARG A 175 -4.56 -12.52 26.95
N LYS A 176 -3.35 -13.09 27.02
CA LYS A 176 -2.91 -13.93 28.14
C LYS A 176 -2.61 -13.11 29.41
N VAL A 177 -2.16 -11.89 29.24
CA VAL A 177 -1.69 -11.02 30.34
C VAL A 177 -2.80 -10.12 30.86
N LEU A 178 -3.67 -9.57 30.01
CA LEU A 178 -4.78 -8.69 30.40
C LEU A 178 -5.65 -9.23 31.55
N PRO A 179 -6.03 -10.53 31.63
CA PRO A 179 -6.80 -11.05 32.76
C PRO A 179 -6.04 -11.06 34.07
N LYS A 180 -4.69 -11.00 34.04
CA LYS A 180 -3.84 -10.97 35.23
C LYS A 180 -3.66 -9.55 35.76
N ILE A 181 -3.95 -8.55 34.94
CA ILE A 181 -3.96 -7.14 35.36
C ILE A 181 -5.34 -6.87 35.94
N LYS A 182 -5.44 -6.79 37.29
CA LYS A 182 -6.62 -6.25 37.94
C LYS A 182 -6.72 -4.79 37.51
N MET A 183 -7.72 -4.48 36.69
CA MET A 183 -8.02 -3.10 36.25
C MET A 183 -8.69 -2.34 37.40
N ASP A 184 -7.95 -2.01 38.46
CA ASP A 184 -8.30 -0.88 39.30
C ASP A 184 -7.85 0.40 38.58
N LYS A 185 -8.79 1.34 38.48
CA LYS A 185 -8.71 2.49 37.56
C LYS A 185 -7.56 3.47 37.81
N ASP A 186 -6.75 3.27 38.83
CA ASP A 186 -5.72 4.21 39.30
C ASP A 186 -4.36 3.54 39.65
N GLU A 187 -4.14 2.27 39.36
CA GLU A 187 -2.85 1.62 39.64
C GLU A 187 -2.02 1.47 38.37
N GLU A 188 -0.74 1.89 38.43
CA GLU A 188 0.27 1.61 37.42
C GLU A 188 0.41 0.11 37.20
N ILE A 189 0.60 -0.32 35.96
CA ILE A 189 0.80 -1.74 35.62
C ILE A 189 2.03 -2.26 36.38
N PRO A 190 1.90 -3.30 37.20
CA PRO A 190 3.04 -3.82 37.99
C PRO A 190 4.21 -4.18 37.06
N PRO A 191 5.46 -3.84 37.39
CA PRO A 191 6.64 -4.14 36.58
C PRO A 191 6.76 -5.64 36.22
N GLU A 192 6.39 -6.52 37.12
CA GLU A 192 6.39 -7.98 36.91
C GLU A 192 5.50 -8.44 35.75
N VAL A 193 4.45 -7.67 35.43
CA VAL A 193 3.54 -7.96 34.33
C VAL A 193 4.16 -7.51 33.01
N LEU A 194 4.93 -6.42 33.02
CA LEU A 194 5.64 -5.91 31.85
C LEU A 194 6.83 -6.82 31.48
N GLU A 195 7.51 -7.39 32.48
CA GLU A 195 8.62 -8.33 32.27
C GLU A 195 8.18 -9.66 31.64
N ASN A 196 6.91 -10.06 31.86
CA ASN A 196 6.33 -11.28 31.27
C ASN A 196 5.65 -11.07 29.91
N LEU A 197 5.74 -9.87 29.32
CA LEU A 197 5.21 -9.56 28.00
C LEU A 197 6.20 -9.98 26.89
N GLU A 198 6.53 -11.26 26.81
CA GLU A 198 7.39 -11.76 25.72
C GLU A 198 6.59 -12.60 24.73
N ILE A 199 6.91 -12.42 23.44
CA ILE A 199 6.39 -13.25 22.35
C ILE A 199 7.25 -14.50 22.27
N THR A 200 6.65 -15.65 22.55
CA THR A 200 7.28 -16.98 22.47
C THR A 200 6.98 -17.67 21.14
N SER A 201 7.76 -18.69 20.81
CA SER A 201 7.58 -19.53 19.61
C SER A 201 6.28 -20.34 19.62
#